data_829d8e0f16db2fc83c2ff6d6ad6678a8
#
_entry.id   829d8e0f16db2fc83c2ff6d6ad6678a8
#
_cell.length_a   1.000
_cell.length_b   1.000
_cell.length_c   1.000
_cell.angle_alpha   90.00
_cell.angle_beta   90.00
_cell.angle_gamma   90.00
#
_symmetry.space_group_name_H-M   'P 1'
#
loop_
_entity.id
_entity.type
_entity.pdbx_description
1 polymer ?
#
loop_
_entity_poly.entity_id
_entity_poly.type
_entity_poly.pdbx_seq_one_letter_code
_entity_poly.pdbx_strand_id
1 'polypeptide(L)'
;MAIKVLELHHHGIRIGKSAEDVTKAQEFYTDVLGLQADTGRPNIPGIPGFWLYVGNDQNTAQIHLMGAEGRSPMARSDLEDPTIPHVALAVEDIQEARRELDQRGVWYWQIQGLVGYNSDQIFVRDPFGNVIELHQIGTCRCNKATLHE
;
A
#
# COMPACT_ATOMS: atom_id res chain seq x y z
N MET A 1 -8.71 -18.51 -14.72
CA MET A 1 -7.89 -18.94 -13.56
C MET A 1 -7.93 -17.86 -12.48
N ALA A 2 -7.58 -18.21 -11.27
CA ALA A 2 -7.54 -17.20 -10.21
C ALA A 2 -6.26 -16.36 -10.31
N ILE A 3 -6.31 -15.15 -9.76
CA ILE A 3 -5.14 -14.31 -9.58
C ILE A 3 -4.16 -15.03 -8.63
N LYS A 4 -2.89 -15.05 -9.00
CA LYS A 4 -1.87 -15.73 -8.20
C LYS A 4 -1.28 -14.78 -7.17
N VAL A 5 -1.81 -14.85 -5.95
CA VAL A 5 -1.33 -14.10 -4.79
C VAL A 5 -0.17 -14.86 -4.16
N LEU A 6 0.94 -14.17 -3.91
CA LEU A 6 2.16 -14.76 -3.38
C LEU A 6 2.38 -14.44 -1.90
N GLU A 7 2.05 -13.25 -1.46
CA GLU A 7 2.29 -12.85 -0.07
C GLU A 7 1.43 -11.66 0.35
N LEU A 8 1.28 -11.48 1.65
CA LEU A 8 0.79 -10.25 2.23
C LEU A 8 1.87 -9.17 2.05
N HIS A 9 1.53 -8.07 1.39
CA HIS A 9 2.48 -7.00 1.13
C HIS A 9 2.49 -5.96 2.25
N HIS A 10 1.34 -5.36 2.52
CA HIS A 10 1.20 -4.40 3.61
C HIS A 10 -0.25 -4.25 4.04
N HIS A 11 -0.43 -3.58 5.18
CA HIS A 11 -1.71 -3.08 5.63
C HIS A 11 -1.63 -1.55 5.73
N GLY A 12 -2.51 -0.87 5.00
CA GLY A 12 -2.58 0.59 5.00
C GLY A 12 -3.63 1.08 5.98
N ILE A 13 -3.23 1.98 6.88
CA ILE A 13 -4.13 2.60 7.85
C ILE A 13 -3.94 4.11 7.85
N ARG A 14 -5.04 4.83 8.09
CA ARG A 14 -4.99 6.29 8.17
C ARG A 14 -4.53 6.76 9.54
N ILE A 15 -3.74 7.82 9.52
CA ILE A 15 -3.42 8.65 10.68
C ILE A 15 -3.79 10.09 10.36
N GLY A 16 -3.84 10.96 11.36
CA GLY A 16 -3.98 12.40 11.11
C GLY A 16 -2.80 12.93 10.29
N LYS A 17 -3.02 13.99 9.54
CA LYS A 17 -2.01 14.50 8.60
C LYS A 17 -1.19 15.68 9.14
N SER A 18 -1.51 16.22 10.32
CA SER A 18 -0.71 17.28 10.93
C SER A 18 0.67 16.74 11.33
N ALA A 19 1.68 17.60 11.39
CA ALA A 19 3.01 17.21 11.85
C ALA A 19 2.98 16.60 13.25
N GLU A 20 2.11 17.12 14.13
CA GLU A 20 1.91 16.58 15.47
C GLU A 20 1.31 15.17 15.44
N ASP A 21 0.30 14.92 14.60
CA ASP A 21 -0.34 13.61 14.47
C ASP A 21 0.64 12.58 13.95
N VAL A 22 1.42 12.94 12.93
CA VAL A 22 2.45 12.07 12.35
C VAL A 22 3.51 11.70 13.39
N THR A 23 3.95 12.67 14.20
CA THR A 23 4.91 12.41 15.28
C THR A 23 4.33 11.48 16.34
N LYS A 24 3.10 11.71 16.78
CA LYS A 24 2.42 10.82 17.75
C LYS A 24 2.28 9.39 17.21
N ALA A 25 1.94 9.25 15.96
CA ALA A 25 1.84 7.93 15.34
C ALA A 25 3.21 7.25 15.29
N GLN A 26 4.26 7.97 14.88
CA GLN A 26 5.61 7.44 14.87
C GLN A 26 6.04 6.96 16.26
N GLU A 27 5.89 7.79 17.27
CA GLU A 27 6.24 7.45 18.65
C GLU A 27 5.53 6.16 19.10
N PHE A 28 4.25 6.03 18.81
CA PHE A 28 3.52 4.83 19.17
C PHE A 28 4.06 3.59 18.47
N TYR A 29 4.18 3.63 17.16
CA TYR A 29 4.56 2.44 16.38
C TYR A 29 6.03 2.09 16.52
N THR A 30 6.92 3.07 16.65
CA THR A 30 8.36 2.80 16.77
C THR A 30 8.81 2.63 18.23
N ASP A 31 8.35 3.48 19.14
CA ASP A 31 8.84 3.46 20.53
C ASP A 31 8.04 2.49 21.41
N VAL A 32 6.72 2.44 21.23
CA VAL A 32 5.88 1.52 22.02
C VAL A 32 5.89 0.12 21.43
N LEU A 33 5.68 -0.01 20.12
CA LEU A 33 5.61 -1.32 19.45
C LEU A 33 6.95 -1.81 18.92
N GLY A 34 7.96 -0.96 18.85
CA GLY A 34 9.30 -1.35 18.40
C GLY A 34 9.44 -1.60 16.90
N LEU A 35 8.50 -1.11 16.07
CA LEU A 35 8.58 -1.30 14.63
C LEU A 35 9.64 -0.38 14.02
N GLN A 36 10.34 -0.89 13.02
CA GLN A 36 11.39 -0.14 12.34
C GLN A 36 10.85 0.52 11.08
N ALA A 37 11.14 1.81 10.91
CA ALA A 37 10.76 2.54 9.71
C ALA A 37 11.59 2.12 8.49
N ASP A 38 10.93 1.98 7.35
CA ASP A 38 11.58 1.79 6.06
C ASP A 38 12.06 3.14 5.55
N THR A 39 13.36 3.33 5.50
CA THR A 39 13.99 4.57 5.00
C THR A 39 13.84 4.74 3.49
N GLY A 40 13.42 3.71 2.78
CA GLY A 40 13.17 3.76 1.34
C GLY A 40 11.78 4.28 0.95
N ARG A 41 10.94 4.65 1.92
CA ARG A 41 9.65 5.26 1.58
C ARG A 41 9.85 6.50 0.74
N PRO A 42 9.26 6.59 -0.48
CA PRO A 42 9.35 7.81 -1.25
C PRO A 42 8.56 8.95 -0.60
N ASN A 43 8.93 10.19 -0.92
CA ASN A 43 8.10 11.32 -0.55
C ASN A 43 6.81 11.28 -1.39
N ILE A 44 5.66 11.14 -0.74
CA ILE A 44 4.36 11.18 -1.39
C ILE A 44 3.74 12.54 -1.09
N PRO A 45 3.64 13.44 -2.10
CA PRO A 45 3.18 14.80 -1.86
C PRO A 45 1.78 14.83 -1.25
N GLY A 46 1.65 15.53 -0.12
CA GLY A 46 0.37 15.72 0.57
C GLY A 46 -0.11 14.51 1.39
N ILE A 47 0.66 13.43 1.42
CA ILE A 47 0.35 12.24 2.23
C ILE A 47 1.57 11.92 3.10
N PRO A 48 1.72 12.60 4.26
CA PRO A 48 2.80 12.28 5.18
C PRO A 48 2.57 10.92 5.83
N GLY A 49 3.62 10.29 6.31
CA GLY A 49 3.49 9.02 7.02
C GLY A 49 4.77 8.22 7.03
N PHE A 50 4.63 6.94 7.35
CA PHE A 50 5.73 6.01 7.49
C PHE A 50 5.36 4.66 6.90
N TRP A 51 6.35 3.96 6.38
CA TRP A 51 6.28 2.54 6.11
C TRP A 51 7.09 1.83 7.19
N LEU A 52 6.47 0.87 7.85
CA LEU A 52 7.03 0.21 9.02
C LEU A 52 7.15 -1.29 8.77
N TYR A 53 8.33 -1.84 9.00
CA TYR A 53 8.53 -3.28 8.96
C TYR A 53 7.85 -3.95 10.15
N VAL A 54 7.14 -5.02 9.89
CA VAL A 54 6.59 -5.89 10.93
C VAL A 54 7.54 -7.06 11.14
N GLY A 55 8.12 -7.14 12.32
CA GLY A 55 9.15 -8.15 12.64
C GLY A 55 10.57 -7.60 12.43
N ASN A 56 11.55 -8.50 12.55
CA ASN A 56 12.98 -8.16 12.54
C ASN A 56 13.63 -8.33 11.16
N ASP A 57 12.85 -8.74 10.16
CA ASP A 57 13.33 -8.98 8.81
C ASP A 57 12.69 -7.96 7.85
N GLN A 58 13.53 -7.25 7.10
CA GLN A 58 13.08 -6.34 6.05
C GLN A 58 12.32 -7.06 4.91
N ASN A 59 12.25 -8.37 4.96
CA ASN A 59 11.48 -9.21 4.04
C ASN A 59 10.05 -9.52 4.52
N THR A 60 9.61 -8.94 5.63
CA THR A 60 8.26 -9.15 6.14
C THR A 60 7.26 -8.13 5.56
N ALA A 61 5.97 -8.40 5.82
CA ALA A 61 4.91 -7.44 5.51
C ALA A 61 5.14 -6.13 6.27
N GLN A 62 4.58 -5.05 5.74
CA GLN A 62 4.68 -3.72 6.33
C GLN A 62 3.32 -3.21 6.80
N ILE A 63 3.35 -2.24 7.70
CA ILE A 63 2.24 -1.34 7.98
C ILE A 63 2.57 0.00 7.32
N HIS A 64 1.65 0.51 6.51
CA HIS A 64 1.78 1.84 5.91
C HIS A 64 0.87 2.82 6.65
N LEU A 65 1.46 3.80 7.33
CA LEU A 65 0.74 4.88 7.96
C LEU A 65 0.55 6.01 6.95
N MET A 66 -0.69 6.36 6.68
CA MET A 66 -1.06 7.33 5.66
C MET A 66 -1.73 8.54 6.30
N GLY A 67 -1.04 9.68 6.31
CA GLY A 67 -1.57 10.93 6.85
C GLY A 67 -2.61 11.53 5.89
N ALA A 68 -3.89 11.39 6.21
CA ALA A 68 -4.96 11.91 5.38
C ALA A 68 -6.22 12.20 6.19
N GLU A 69 -6.91 13.26 5.81
CA GLU A 69 -8.24 13.64 6.33
C GLU A 69 -9.16 13.87 5.14
N GLY A 70 -10.33 13.22 5.13
CA GLY A 70 -11.23 13.28 3.99
C GLY A 70 -10.57 12.73 2.72
N ARG A 71 -10.78 13.38 1.59
CA ARG A 71 -10.13 13.05 0.33
C ARG A 71 -8.65 13.40 0.36
N SER A 72 -7.81 12.45 -0.02
CA SER A 72 -6.39 12.75 -0.19
C SER A 72 -6.11 13.49 -1.50
N PRO A 73 -4.93 14.13 -1.65
CA PRO A 73 -4.55 14.76 -2.91
C PRO A 73 -4.47 13.80 -4.10
N MET A 74 -4.37 12.50 -3.86
CA MET A 74 -4.28 11.46 -4.88
C MET A 74 -5.64 10.84 -5.21
N ALA A 75 -6.71 11.26 -4.55
CA ALA A 75 -8.05 10.75 -4.80
C ALA A 75 -8.58 11.21 -6.15
N ARG A 76 -9.19 10.30 -6.89
CA ARG A 76 -9.97 10.63 -8.09
C ARG A 76 -11.44 10.89 -7.75
N SER A 77 -11.92 10.23 -6.71
CA SER A 77 -13.28 10.36 -6.18
C SER A 77 -13.27 9.95 -4.70
N ASP A 78 -14.41 10.03 -4.05
CA ASP A 78 -14.54 9.58 -2.66
C ASP A 78 -14.30 8.06 -2.50
N LEU A 79 -14.48 7.29 -3.58
CA LEU A 79 -14.29 5.84 -3.58
C LEU A 79 -12.94 5.40 -4.15
N GLU A 80 -12.24 6.29 -4.87
CA GLU A 80 -10.97 6.01 -5.56
C GLU A 80 -9.86 6.84 -4.92
N ASP A 81 -9.50 6.47 -3.71
CA ASP A 81 -8.49 7.16 -2.90
C ASP A 81 -7.51 6.13 -2.32
N PRO A 82 -6.21 6.21 -2.64
CA PRO A 82 -5.24 5.23 -2.16
C PRO A 82 -5.03 5.28 -0.64
N THR A 83 -5.53 6.31 0.03
CA THR A 83 -5.45 6.41 1.50
C THR A 83 -6.62 5.76 2.23
N ILE A 84 -7.61 5.22 1.52
CA ILE A 84 -8.64 4.40 2.15
C ILE A 84 -7.96 3.19 2.79
N PRO A 85 -8.26 2.86 4.06
CA PRO A 85 -7.65 1.70 4.71
C PRO A 85 -7.84 0.42 3.89
N HIS A 86 -6.76 -0.34 3.73
CA HIS A 86 -6.75 -1.50 2.83
C HIS A 86 -5.71 -2.54 3.25
N VAL A 87 -5.92 -3.75 2.77
CA VAL A 87 -4.92 -4.82 2.79
C VAL A 87 -4.31 -4.89 1.39
N ALA A 88 -2.99 -4.93 1.29
CA ALA A 88 -2.29 -5.09 0.03
C ALA A 88 -1.69 -6.48 -0.09
N LEU A 89 -1.87 -7.08 -1.26
CA LEU A 89 -1.38 -8.40 -1.61
C LEU A 89 -0.41 -8.29 -2.78
N ALA A 90 0.73 -8.96 -2.69
CA ALA A 90 1.65 -9.06 -3.80
C ALA A 90 1.21 -10.21 -4.72
N VAL A 91 1.14 -9.93 -6.00
CA VAL A 91 0.78 -10.89 -7.04
C VAL A 91 1.98 -11.22 -7.93
N GLU A 92 1.97 -12.40 -8.53
CA GLU A 92 3.05 -12.84 -9.42
C GLU A 92 3.19 -11.94 -10.64
N ASP A 93 2.05 -11.61 -11.28
CA ASP A 93 1.99 -10.76 -12.47
C ASP A 93 0.77 -9.85 -12.39
N ILE A 94 1.02 -8.55 -12.22
CA ILE A 94 -0.05 -7.55 -12.09
C ILE A 94 -0.86 -7.40 -13.39
N GLN A 95 -0.25 -7.65 -14.55
CA GLN A 95 -0.95 -7.58 -15.83
C GLN A 95 -1.91 -8.76 -16.01
N GLU A 96 -1.49 -9.96 -15.57
CA GLU A 96 -2.38 -11.12 -15.52
C GLU A 96 -3.53 -10.90 -14.54
N ALA A 97 -3.23 -10.31 -13.36
CA ALA A 97 -4.27 -9.97 -12.39
C ALA A 97 -5.32 -9.04 -13.00
N ARG A 98 -4.87 -8.02 -13.74
CA ARG A 98 -5.79 -7.09 -14.41
C ARG A 98 -6.65 -7.80 -15.44
N ARG A 99 -6.06 -8.66 -16.28
CA ARG A 99 -6.80 -9.44 -17.28
C ARG A 99 -7.87 -10.34 -16.64
N GLU A 100 -7.52 -10.97 -15.53
CA GLU A 100 -8.47 -11.81 -14.79
C GLU A 100 -9.64 -11.00 -14.22
N LEU A 101 -9.38 -9.80 -13.69
CA LEU A 101 -10.44 -8.91 -13.22
C LEU A 101 -11.36 -8.48 -14.37
N ASP A 102 -10.78 -8.12 -15.52
CA ASP A 102 -11.53 -7.74 -16.71
C ASP A 102 -12.42 -8.88 -17.21
N GLN A 103 -11.89 -10.09 -17.28
CA GLN A 103 -12.64 -11.28 -17.73
C GLN A 103 -13.80 -11.62 -16.80
N ARG A 104 -13.64 -11.37 -15.52
CA ARG A 104 -14.70 -11.62 -14.52
C ARG A 104 -15.67 -10.46 -14.37
N GLY A 105 -15.44 -9.34 -15.04
CA GLY A 105 -16.26 -8.14 -14.89
C GLY A 105 -16.18 -7.53 -13.49
N VAL A 106 -15.07 -7.71 -12.80
CA VAL A 106 -14.84 -7.10 -11.46
C VAL A 106 -14.37 -5.68 -11.64
N TRP A 107 -15.09 -4.74 -11.03
CA TRP A 107 -14.69 -3.34 -11.05
C TRP A 107 -13.43 -3.12 -10.24
N TYR A 108 -12.49 -2.37 -10.81
CA TYR A 108 -11.28 -1.94 -10.14
C TYR A 108 -10.86 -0.55 -10.61
N TRP A 109 -9.97 0.06 -9.88
CA TRP A 109 -9.28 1.27 -10.29
C TRP A 109 -7.78 1.11 -10.05
N GLN A 110 -6.97 1.96 -10.67
CA GLN A 110 -5.53 1.81 -10.62
C GLN A 110 -4.83 3.15 -10.53
N ILE A 111 -3.65 3.14 -9.89
CA ILE A 111 -2.70 4.23 -9.87
C ILE A 111 -1.37 3.71 -10.39
N GLN A 112 -0.71 4.50 -11.21
CA GLN A 112 0.60 4.18 -11.76
C GLN A 112 1.64 5.16 -11.20
N GLY A 113 2.80 4.63 -10.78
CA GLY A 113 3.97 5.41 -10.44
C GLY A 113 3.91 6.19 -9.12
N LEU A 114 2.88 6.00 -8.29
CA LEU A 114 2.74 6.73 -7.02
C LEU A 114 3.89 6.43 -6.05
N VAL A 115 4.28 5.18 -5.97
CA VAL A 115 5.27 4.69 -4.98
C VAL A 115 6.58 4.26 -5.63
N GLY A 116 6.83 4.68 -6.86
CA GLY A 116 8.06 4.41 -7.58
C GLY A 116 7.83 4.16 -9.06
N TYR A 117 8.92 4.17 -9.81
CA TYR A 117 8.91 3.90 -11.24
C TYR A 117 8.43 2.46 -11.51
N ASN A 118 7.54 2.30 -12.49
CA ASN A 118 6.92 1.01 -12.83
C ASN A 118 6.09 0.36 -11.71
N SER A 119 5.68 1.12 -10.70
CA SER A 119 4.77 0.59 -9.71
C SER A 119 3.32 0.78 -10.16
N ASP A 120 2.63 -0.32 -10.41
CA ASP A 120 1.19 -0.33 -10.67
C ASP A 120 0.47 -0.84 -9.43
N GLN A 121 -0.51 -0.08 -8.99
CA GLN A 121 -1.38 -0.44 -7.87
C GLN A 121 -2.79 -0.61 -8.41
N ILE A 122 -3.36 -1.79 -8.23
CA ILE A 122 -4.76 -2.07 -8.57
C ILE A 122 -5.55 -2.18 -7.27
N PHE A 123 -6.69 -1.52 -7.21
CA PHE A 123 -7.57 -1.54 -6.05
C PHE A 123 -8.90 -2.16 -6.44
N VAL A 124 -9.31 -3.15 -5.70
CA VAL A 124 -10.61 -3.83 -5.85
C VAL A 124 -11.37 -3.79 -4.54
N ARG A 125 -12.67 -4.04 -4.59
CA ARG A 125 -13.49 -4.20 -3.39
C ARG A 125 -14.01 -5.62 -3.33
N ASP A 126 -13.99 -6.19 -2.12
CA ASP A 126 -14.68 -7.44 -1.89
C ASP A 126 -16.22 -7.21 -1.86
N PRO A 127 -17.03 -8.26 -1.78
CA PRO A 127 -18.50 -8.11 -1.75
C PRO A 127 -19.04 -7.28 -0.59
N PHE A 128 -18.22 -7.02 0.43
CA PHE A 128 -18.60 -6.25 1.62
C PHE A 128 -18.03 -4.84 1.63
N GLY A 129 -17.36 -4.44 0.55
CA GLY A 129 -16.79 -3.11 0.40
C GLY A 129 -15.38 -2.92 0.96
N ASN A 130 -14.73 -3.98 1.43
CA ASN A 130 -13.34 -3.89 1.88
C ASN A 130 -12.42 -3.66 0.68
N VAL A 131 -11.49 -2.72 0.83
CA VAL A 131 -10.52 -2.39 -0.23
C VAL A 131 -9.33 -3.32 -0.16
N ILE A 132 -9.01 -3.95 -1.27
CA ILE A 132 -7.83 -4.79 -1.45
C ILE A 132 -6.96 -4.15 -2.54
N GLU A 133 -5.70 -3.93 -2.21
CA GLU A 133 -4.71 -3.46 -3.16
C GLU A 133 -3.91 -4.64 -3.71
N LEU A 134 -3.66 -4.65 -5.01
CA LEU A 134 -2.79 -5.63 -5.64
C LEU A 134 -1.52 -4.92 -6.12
N HIS A 135 -0.38 -5.50 -5.79
CA HIS A 135 0.96 -5.04 -6.17
C HIS A 135 1.72 -6.10 -6.94
N GLN A 136 2.54 -5.68 -7.88
CA GLN A 136 3.54 -6.55 -8.48
C GLN A 136 4.54 -6.98 -7.40
N ILE A 137 4.82 -8.28 -7.31
CA ILE A 137 5.86 -8.76 -6.39
C ILE A 137 7.18 -8.03 -6.65
N GLY A 138 7.90 -7.67 -5.61
CA GLY A 138 9.19 -6.97 -5.69
C GLY A 138 9.11 -5.46 -5.84
N THR A 139 7.91 -4.87 -5.89
CA THR A 139 7.74 -3.41 -5.94
C THR A 139 7.28 -2.86 -4.60
N CYS A 140 7.43 -1.55 -4.41
CA CYS A 140 6.94 -0.81 -3.24
C CYS A 140 7.54 -1.22 -1.89
N ARG A 141 8.55 -2.08 -1.90
CA ARG A 141 9.39 -2.41 -0.75
C ARG A 141 10.81 -2.16 -1.19
N CYS A 142 11.27 -0.94 -1.05
CA CYS A 142 12.45 -0.43 -1.73
C CYS A 142 13.70 -1.29 -1.53
N ASN A 143 13.87 -1.87 -0.35
CA ASN A 143 15.03 -2.73 -0.08
C ASN A 143 14.88 -4.14 -0.66
N LYS A 144 13.71 -4.48 -1.20
CA LYS A 144 13.43 -5.79 -1.79
C LYS A 144 13.28 -5.78 -3.30
N ALA A 145 13.11 -4.61 -3.89
CA ALA A 145 12.91 -4.52 -5.34
C ALA A 145 14.06 -5.18 -6.13
N THR A 146 15.26 -5.17 -5.55
CA THR A 146 16.45 -5.79 -6.14
C THR A 146 16.58 -7.29 -5.87
N LEU A 147 15.77 -7.86 -5.00
CA LEU A 147 15.88 -9.27 -4.64
C LEU A 147 15.12 -10.20 -5.60
N HIS A 148 14.34 -9.63 -6.50
CA HIS A 148 13.51 -10.36 -7.45
C HIS A 148 13.91 -10.10 -8.92
N GLU A 149 15.05 -9.50 -9.11
CA GLU A 149 15.64 -9.33 -10.44
C GLU A 149 16.30 -10.61 -10.93
#